data_adc7b3417c6e468f8c509db4fb05fa95
#
_entry.id   adc7b3417c6e468f8c509db4fb05fa95
#
_cell.length_a   1.000
_cell.length_b   1.000
_cell.length_c   1.000
_cell.angle_alpha   90.00
_cell.angle_beta   90.00
_cell.angle_gamma   90.00
#
_symmetry.space_group_name_H-M   'P 1'
#
loop_
_entity.id
_entity.type
_entity.pdbx_description
1 polymer ?
#
loop_
_entity_poly.entity_id
_entity_poly.type
_entity_poly.pdbx_seq_one_letter_code
_entity_poly.pdbx_strand_id
1 'polypeptide(L)'
;MLEEQADFYIVPELGNENNVSLPEGWAMRWFGDESFCDWKGLGVIWNTKHKCVVPDWWNPAHKFILPVIMDDEYLMLAMWPTVRKEYEVHSYPVIAWNALSEYEPYLGQFKTVIAGDFNCYVGQNGERKKDANIRSIYGWLAERGFVSAYHDSTHEALDEESVTTLYFSKNQARNFFIDYTFTNIAYKKFQLIDWGRDFSDHTGQLLEI
;
A
#
# COMPACT_ATOMS: atom_id res chain seq x y z
N MET A 1 -0.41 -4.81 -16.50
CA MET A 1 -0.98 -4.08 -15.33
C MET A 1 -2.24 -3.31 -15.71
N LEU A 2 -2.20 -2.33 -16.62
CA LEU A 2 -3.41 -1.55 -16.97
C LEU A 2 -4.51 -2.37 -17.70
N GLU A 3 -4.24 -3.60 -18.07
CA GLU A 3 -5.21 -4.52 -18.66
C GLU A 3 -6.26 -5.03 -17.65
N GLU A 4 -5.99 -4.95 -16.35
CA GLU A 4 -6.92 -5.36 -15.28
C GLU A 4 -8.09 -4.37 -15.07
N GLN A 5 -8.15 -3.31 -15.86
CA GLN A 5 -9.27 -2.33 -15.90
C GLN A 5 -9.58 -1.65 -14.56
N ALA A 6 -8.61 -1.54 -13.65
CA ALA A 6 -8.76 -0.71 -12.47
C ALA A 6 -8.62 0.78 -12.84
N ASP A 7 -9.32 1.65 -12.14
CA ASP A 7 -9.25 3.10 -12.37
C ASP A 7 -8.09 3.78 -11.63
N PHE A 8 -7.56 3.10 -10.59
CA PHE A 8 -6.47 3.59 -9.76
C PHE A 8 -5.52 2.44 -9.39
N TYR A 9 -4.22 2.67 -9.51
CA TYR A 9 -3.18 1.71 -9.17
C TYR A 9 -2.22 2.29 -8.14
N ILE A 10 -1.86 1.48 -7.15
CA ILE A 10 -0.77 1.72 -6.21
C ILE A 10 0.34 0.75 -6.58
N VAL A 11 1.51 1.28 -6.93
CA VAL A 11 2.62 0.49 -7.47
C VAL A 11 3.90 0.78 -6.67
N PRO A 12 4.19 -0.04 -5.66
CA PRO A 12 5.51 -0.03 -5.03
C PRO A 12 6.59 -0.37 -6.03
N GLU A 13 7.80 0.16 -5.81
CA GLU A 13 8.97 -0.10 -6.64
C GLU A 13 8.86 0.39 -8.10
N LEU A 14 7.93 1.30 -8.39
CA LEU A 14 7.76 1.88 -9.72
C LEU A 14 8.96 2.77 -10.09
N GLY A 15 9.38 2.70 -11.35
CA GLY A 15 10.33 3.64 -11.94
C GLY A 15 9.76 5.07 -11.95
N ASN A 16 10.64 6.08 -11.97
CA ASN A 16 10.22 7.47 -12.04
C ASN A 16 9.50 7.79 -13.37
N GLU A 17 8.91 8.98 -13.44
CA GLU A 17 8.10 9.44 -14.58
C GLU A 17 8.87 9.42 -15.93
N ASN A 18 10.20 9.53 -15.89
CA ASN A 18 11.04 9.47 -17.10
C ASN A 18 11.23 8.03 -17.62
N ASN A 19 11.02 7.05 -16.76
CA ASN A 19 11.23 5.62 -17.04
C ASN A 19 9.93 4.86 -17.31
N VAL A 20 8.77 5.52 -17.13
CA VAL A 20 7.44 4.92 -17.30
C VAL A 20 6.68 5.64 -18.41
N SER A 21 6.26 4.91 -19.42
CA SER A 21 5.39 5.42 -20.49
C SER A 21 3.96 5.00 -20.21
N LEU A 22 3.06 5.97 -20.07
CA LEU A 22 1.63 5.72 -19.88
C LEU A 22 0.86 5.87 -21.19
N PRO A 23 -0.20 5.08 -21.41
CA PRO A 23 -1.13 5.32 -22.50
C PRO A 23 -1.87 6.66 -22.36
N GLU A 24 -2.46 7.13 -23.47
CA GLU A 24 -3.36 8.27 -23.42
C GLU A 24 -4.53 8.03 -22.43
N GLY A 25 -4.92 9.06 -21.69
CA GLY A 25 -5.99 8.98 -20.70
C GLY A 25 -5.52 8.48 -19.33
N TRP A 26 -4.22 8.32 -19.12
CA TRP A 26 -3.64 7.94 -17.83
C TRP A 26 -2.67 8.99 -17.33
N ALA A 27 -2.64 9.17 -16.02
CA ALA A 27 -1.70 10.04 -15.32
C ALA A 27 -1.04 9.29 -14.17
N MET A 28 0.10 9.79 -13.71
CA MET A 28 0.77 9.23 -12.54
C MET A 28 1.35 10.31 -11.65
N ARG A 29 1.55 9.94 -10.40
CA ARG A 29 2.42 10.63 -9.46
C ARG A 29 3.43 9.64 -8.91
N TRP A 30 4.68 9.99 -8.99
CA TRP A 30 5.77 9.22 -8.43
C TRP A 30 6.33 9.92 -7.18
N PHE A 31 6.64 9.14 -6.15
CA PHE A 31 7.28 9.59 -4.93
C PHE A 31 8.46 8.70 -4.64
N GLY A 32 9.65 9.22 -4.86
CA GLY A 32 10.91 8.54 -4.66
C GLY A 32 11.93 9.45 -4.00
N ASP A 33 13.14 8.94 -3.85
CA ASP A 33 14.31 9.68 -3.40
C ASP A 33 15.38 9.60 -4.49
N GLU A 34 15.36 10.58 -5.41
CA GLU A 34 16.27 10.62 -6.56
C GLU A 34 17.75 10.70 -6.16
N SER A 35 18.03 11.27 -4.98
CA SER A 35 19.40 11.35 -4.46
C SER A 35 19.98 9.98 -4.13
N PHE A 36 19.10 9.00 -3.91
CA PHE A 36 19.44 7.63 -3.56
C PHE A 36 19.17 6.64 -4.70
N CYS A 37 18.02 6.75 -5.35
CA CYS A 37 17.57 5.80 -6.36
C CYS A 37 16.50 6.46 -7.25
N ASP A 38 16.88 6.83 -8.46
CA ASP A 38 16.00 7.46 -9.44
C ASP A 38 15.10 6.45 -10.18
N TRP A 39 15.37 5.16 -10.06
CA TRP A 39 14.70 4.09 -10.78
C TRP A 39 13.65 3.33 -9.95
N LYS A 40 13.47 3.67 -8.65
CA LYS A 40 12.60 2.94 -7.74
C LYS A 40 11.94 3.86 -6.70
N GLY A 41 10.61 3.90 -6.71
CA GLY A 41 9.82 4.69 -5.78
C GLY A 41 8.40 4.14 -5.63
N LEU A 42 7.57 4.87 -4.92
CA LEU A 42 6.14 4.59 -4.84
C LEU A 42 5.42 5.36 -5.94
N GLY A 43 4.74 4.66 -6.83
CA GLY A 43 3.90 5.27 -7.85
C GLY A 43 2.42 5.07 -7.57
N VAL A 44 1.62 6.05 -7.98
CA VAL A 44 0.19 5.93 -8.16
C VAL A 44 -0.14 6.27 -9.59
N ILE A 45 -0.99 5.49 -10.23
CA ILE A 45 -1.41 5.67 -11.63
C ILE A 45 -2.93 5.67 -11.64
N TRP A 46 -3.54 6.60 -12.37
CA TRP A 46 -4.99 6.69 -12.43
C TRP A 46 -5.50 7.06 -13.82
N ASN A 47 -6.72 6.64 -14.11
CA ASN A 47 -7.43 7.07 -15.30
C ASN A 47 -7.84 8.55 -15.16
N THR A 48 -7.50 9.40 -16.15
CA THR A 48 -7.73 10.85 -16.10
C THR A 48 -9.21 11.27 -16.17
N LYS A 49 -10.14 10.30 -16.30
CA LYS A 49 -11.57 10.56 -16.06
C LYS A 49 -11.83 10.95 -14.59
N HIS A 50 -10.93 10.57 -13.67
CA HIS A 50 -10.96 10.92 -12.27
C HIS A 50 -10.03 12.09 -11.97
N LYS A 51 -10.49 13.00 -11.12
CA LYS A 51 -9.67 14.07 -10.57
C LYS A 51 -8.87 13.51 -9.39
N CYS A 52 -7.55 13.48 -9.50
CA CYS A 52 -6.68 13.05 -8.41
C CYS A 52 -5.74 14.16 -8.00
N VAL A 53 -5.66 14.43 -6.70
CA VAL A 53 -4.79 15.47 -6.13
C VAL A 53 -4.06 14.95 -4.89
N VAL A 54 -2.81 15.33 -4.75
CA VAL A 54 -2.07 15.17 -3.49
C VAL A 54 -2.49 16.31 -2.57
N PRO A 55 -3.01 16.03 -1.37
CA PRO A 55 -3.50 17.08 -0.49
C PRO A 55 -2.38 17.92 0.13
N ASP A 56 -2.69 19.16 0.48
CA ASP A 56 -1.72 20.10 1.06
C ASP A 56 -1.19 19.67 2.44
N TRP A 57 -1.94 18.81 3.15
CA TRP A 57 -1.52 18.25 4.43
C TRP A 57 -0.57 17.05 4.29
N TRP A 58 -0.25 16.61 3.06
CA TRP A 58 0.74 15.56 2.87
C TRP A 58 2.10 15.94 3.42
N ASN A 59 2.66 15.05 4.24
CA ASN A 59 3.98 15.23 4.81
C ASN A 59 5.02 14.33 4.08
N PRO A 60 5.88 14.88 3.21
CA PRO A 60 6.88 14.11 2.48
C PRO A 60 8.00 13.52 3.35
N ALA A 61 8.03 13.84 4.65
CA ALA A 61 8.92 13.17 5.61
C ALA A 61 8.53 11.70 5.83
N HIS A 62 7.24 11.36 5.63
CA HIS A 62 6.79 9.96 5.56
C HIS A 62 7.15 9.37 4.20
N LYS A 63 8.42 8.96 4.08
CA LYS A 63 8.97 8.44 2.83
C LYS A 63 8.18 7.24 2.32
N PHE A 64 7.85 7.27 1.01
CA PHE A 64 7.10 6.24 0.31
C PHE A 64 5.71 5.95 0.91
N ILE A 65 5.07 7.01 1.45
CA ILE A 65 3.66 7.00 1.84
C ILE A 65 3.01 8.23 1.20
N LEU A 66 2.02 7.99 0.33
CA LEU A 66 1.45 9.02 -0.54
C LEU A 66 -0.08 9.01 -0.46
N PRO A 67 -0.68 10.03 0.18
CA PRO A 67 -2.11 10.24 0.11
C PRO A 67 -2.49 10.88 -1.22
N VAL A 68 -3.57 10.39 -1.82
CA VAL A 68 -4.20 10.97 -3.02
C VAL A 68 -5.70 11.06 -2.79
N ILE A 69 -6.28 12.24 -2.97
CA ILE A 69 -7.72 12.44 -2.95
C ILE A 69 -8.23 12.29 -4.38
N MET A 70 -9.15 11.34 -4.60
CA MET A 70 -9.80 11.09 -5.87
C MET A 70 -11.25 11.59 -5.82
N ASP A 71 -11.62 12.43 -6.79
CA ASP A 71 -12.96 13.00 -7.00
C ASP A 71 -13.52 13.76 -5.77
N ASP A 72 -12.64 14.32 -4.94
CA ASP A 72 -12.98 15.01 -3.69
C ASP A 72 -13.76 14.12 -2.68
N GLU A 73 -13.83 12.81 -2.91
CA GLU A 73 -14.64 11.85 -2.14
C GLU A 73 -13.81 10.72 -1.52
N TYR A 74 -12.83 10.21 -2.27
CA TYR A 74 -12.04 9.04 -1.86
C TYR A 74 -10.64 9.46 -1.43
N LEU A 75 -10.15 8.92 -0.31
CA LEU A 75 -8.74 9.00 0.07
C LEU A 75 -8.06 7.67 -0.24
N MET A 76 -7.16 7.69 -1.19
CA MET A 76 -6.28 6.57 -1.54
C MET A 76 -4.94 6.80 -0.86
N LEU A 77 -4.66 6.07 0.22
CA LEU A 77 -3.38 6.15 0.93
C LEU A 77 -2.47 5.01 0.46
N ALA A 78 -1.55 5.35 -0.43
CA ALA A 78 -0.57 4.42 -0.97
C ALA A 78 0.56 4.19 0.04
N MET A 79 0.85 2.92 0.34
CA MET A 79 1.80 2.50 1.36
C MET A 79 2.94 1.68 0.76
N TRP A 80 4.16 2.14 1.00
CA TRP A 80 5.40 1.38 0.79
C TRP A 80 6.45 1.80 1.82
N PRO A 81 6.21 1.62 3.13
CA PRO A 81 7.19 1.94 4.14
C PRO A 81 8.50 1.21 3.86
N THR A 82 9.58 1.98 3.71
CA THR A 82 10.89 1.46 3.30
C THR A 82 11.96 1.92 4.28
N VAL A 83 12.78 0.99 4.72
CA VAL A 83 13.93 1.26 5.61
C VAL A 83 15.18 1.51 4.76
N ARG A 84 15.88 2.60 5.07
CA ARG A 84 17.17 2.98 4.49
C ARG A 84 18.17 3.30 5.60
N LYS A 85 19.45 3.16 5.34
CA LYS A 85 20.49 3.48 6.34
C LYS A 85 20.48 4.95 6.78
N GLU A 86 20.08 5.81 5.85
CA GLU A 86 20.06 7.27 6.01
C GLU A 86 18.81 7.76 6.76
N TYR A 87 17.80 6.91 6.96
CA TYR A 87 16.59 7.28 7.64
C TYR A 87 16.73 7.09 9.15
N GLU A 88 16.12 7.99 9.93
CA GLU A 88 16.13 7.90 11.40
C GLU A 88 15.38 6.67 11.92
N VAL A 89 14.33 6.27 11.21
CA VAL A 89 13.49 5.14 11.60
C VAL A 89 13.85 3.91 10.77
N HIS A 90 14.24 2.83 11.45
CA HIS A 90 14.69 1.59 10.84
C HIS A 90 13.73 0.41 11.06
N SER A 91 12.42 0.69 11.07
CA SER A 91 11.38 -0.32 11.27
C SER A 91 10.19 -0.02 10.36
N TYR A 92 9.87 -0.92 9.45
CA TYR A 92 8.75 -0.77 8.51
C TYR A 92 7.42 -0.49 9.22
N PRO A 93 7.01 -1.27 10.24
CA PRO A 93 5.75 -1.00 10.91
C PRO A 93 5.74 0.31 11.70
N VAL A 94 6.91 0.78 12.21
CA VAL A 94 7.01 2.08 12.89
C VAL A 94 6.84 3.23 11.88
N ILE A 95 7.42 3.10 10.68
CA ILE A 95 7.23 4.09 9.61
C ILE A 95 5.75 4.17 9.22
N ALA A 96 5.12 3.01 8.99
CA ALA A 96 3.69 2.94 8.68
C ALA A 96 2.83 3.54 9.80
N TRP A 97 3.11 3.17 11.05
CA TRP A 97 2.40 3.67 12.23
C TRP A 97 2.48 5.20 12.38
N ASN A 98 3.68 5.76 12.22
CA ASN A 98 3.88 7.21 12.34
C ASN A 98 3.04 7.97 11.30
N ALA A 99 3.04 7.50 10.05
CA ALA A 99 2.24 8.12 9.00
C ALA A 99 0.73 7.96 9.24
N LEU A 100 0.28 6.75 9.59
CA LEU A 100 -1.14 6.50 9.89
C LEU A 100 -1.63 7.34 11.07
N SER A 101 -0.80 7.49 12.12
CA SER A 101 -1.13 8.32 13.28
C SER A 101 -1.22 9.81 12.93
N GLU A 102 -0.31 10.32 12.07
CA GLU A 102 -0.36 11.71 11.61
C GLU A 102 -1.57 11.97 10.71
N TYR A 103 -1.92 11.00 9.86
CA TYR A 103 -3.05 11.13 8.93
C TYR A 103 -4.39 10.73 9.53
N GLU A 104 -4.43 10.25 10.78
CA GLU A 104 -5.67 9.84 11.47
C GLU A 104 -6.82 10.86 11.33
N PRO A 105 -6.61 12.19 11.48
CA PRO A 105 -7.69 13.17 11.37
C PRO A 105 -8.39 13.16 10.00
N TYR A 106 -7.74 12.66 8.97
CA TYR A 106 -8.27 12.65 7.60
C TYR A 106 -8.91 11.31 7.20
N LEU A 107 -8.49 10.20 7.82
CA LEU A 107 -8.94 8.85 7.45
C LEU A 107 -10.47 8.68 7.56
N GLY A 108 -11.10 9.34 8.54
CA GLY A 108 -12.56 9.31 8.73
C GLY A 108 -13.34 10.37 7.96
N GLN A 109 -12.65 11.30 7.28
CA GLN A 109 -13.32 12.37 6.52
C GLN A 109 -13.68 11.93 5.11
N PHE A 110 -13.06 10.87 4.61
CA PHE A 110 -13.21 10.36 3.26
C PHE A 110 -13.64 8.88 3.27
N LYS A 111 -14.16 8.44 2.15
CA LYS A 111 -14.18 7.02 1.80
C LYS A 111 -12.74 6.59 1.54
N THR A 112 -12.15 5.82 2.47
CA THR A 112 -10.69 5.61 2.48
C THR A 112 -10.31 4.19 2.13
N VAL A 113 -9.29 4.08 1.26
CA VAL A 113 -8.54 2.86 0.97
C VAL A 113 -7.08 3.09 1.33
N ILE A 114 -6.52 2.23 2.18
CA ILE A 114 -5.11 2.21 2.57
C ILE A 114 -4.51 0.93 2.02
N ALA A 115 -3.64 1.02 1.02
CA ALA A 115 -3.16 -0.19 0.34
C ALA A 115 -1.70 -0.09 -0.10
N GLY A 116 -1.08 -1.25 -0.26
CA GLY A 116 0.27 -1.41 -0.77
C GLY A 116 1.09 -2.42 -0.01
N ASP A 117 2.39 -2.40 -0.23
CA ASP A 117 3.37 -3.25 0.45
C ASP A 117 3.77 -2.60 1.79
N PHE A 118 3.29 -3.18 2.89
CA PHE A 118 3.62 -2.70 4.23
C PHE A 118 5.01 -3.19 4.71
N ASN A 119 5.64 -4.10 3.98
CA ASN A 119 6.93 -4.71 4.36
C ASN A 119 6.93 -5.31 5.76
N CYS A 120 5.78 -5.68 6.29
CA CYS A 120 5.66 -6.27 7.62
C CYS A 120 4.63 -7.40 7.67
N TYR A 121 4.97 -8.42 8.44
CA TYR A 121 4.14 -9.62 8.67
C TYR A 121 4.14 -9.97 10.15
N VAL A 122 3.22 -10.81 10.55
CA VAL A 122 3.12 -11.29 11.93
C VAL A 122 4.36 -12.09 12.32
N GLY A 123 4.93 -11.79 13.50
CA GLY A 123 6.15 -12.44 13.98
C GLY A 123 7.46 -11.84 13.45
N GLN A 124 7.40 -10.80 12.61
CA GLN A 124 8.60 -10.13 12.11
C GLN A 124 9.44 -9.57 13.27
N ASN A 125 10.74 -9.90 13.29
CA ASN A 125 11.68 -9.43 14.31
C ASN A 125 11.27 -9.74 15.76
N GLY A 126 10.45 -10.79 15.97
CA GLY A 126 9.99 -11.23 17.29
C GLY A 126 8.96 -10.30 17.92
N GLU A 127 8.30 -9.45 17.15
CA GLU A 127 7.22 -8.53 17.57
C GLU A 127 7.48 -7.92 18.95
N ARG A 128 8.48 -7.06 19.05
CA ARG A 128 8.80 -6.39 20.31
C ARG A 128 7.57 -5.64 20.83
N LYS A 129 7.14 -5.95 22.05
CA LYS A 129 5.89 -5.40 22.66
C LYS A 129 5.83 -3.86 22.76
N LYS A 130 6.93 -3.16 22.52
CA LYS A 130 7.03 -1.71 22.60
C LYS A 130 7.01 -0.99 21.25
N ASP A 131 7.23 -1.72 20.16
CA ASP A 131 7.30 -1.14 18.83
C ASP A 131 5.97 -1.41 18.09
N ALA A 132 5.59 -0.53 17.17
CA ALA A 132 4.50 -0.81 16.26
C ALA A 132 4.81 -2.10 15.46
N ASN A 133 3.79 -2.89 15.21
CA ASN A 133 3.84 -4.10 14.40
C ASN A 133 2.54 -4.23 13.61
N ILE A 134 2.45 -5.20 12.70
CA ILE A 134 1.26 -5.33 11.85
C ILE A 134 0.00 -5.64 12.66
N ARG A 135 0.08 -6.38 13.77
CA ARG A 135 -1.07 -6.64 14.63
C ARG A 135 -1.60 -5.36 15.27
N SER A 136 -0.70 -4.47 15.72
CA SER A 136 -1.10 -3.17 16.30
C SER A 136 -1.72 -2.25 15.25
N ILE A 137 -1.17 -2.21 14.03
CA ILE A 137 -1.74 -1.45 12.90
C ILE A 137 -3.12 -2.00 12.54
N TYR A 138 -3.25 -3.30 12.39
CA TYR A 138 -4.51 -3.98 12.08
C TYR A 138 -5.60 -3.66 13.12
N GLY A 139 -5.29 -3.86 14.41
CA GLY A 139 -6.22 -3.58 15.51
C GLY A 139 -6.62 -2.11 15.57
N TRP A 140 -5.66 -1.20 15.42
CA TRP A 140 -5.90 0.24 15.42
C TRP A 140 -6.80 0.70 14.27
N LEU A 141 -6.62 0.12 13.07
CA LEU A 141 -7.49 0.37 11.92
C LEU A 141 -8.89 -0.21 12.12
N ALA A 142 -8.98 -1.44 12.68
CA ALA A 142 -10.27 -2.07 12.98
C ALA A 142 -11.11 -1.26 13.99
N GLU A 143 -10.49 -0.69 15.03
CA GLU A 143 -11.14 0.22 16.00
C GLU A 143 -11.72 1.48 15.34
N ARG A 144 -11.23 1.83 14.13
CA ARG A 144 -11.67 2.99 13.34
C ARG A 144 -12.62 2.63 12.19
N GLY A 145 -13.12 1.39 12.21
CA GLY A 145 -14.08 0.90 11.22
C GLY A 145 -13.48 0.46 9.89
N PHE A 146 -12.17 0.28 9.82
CA PHE A 146 -11.52 -0.32 8.66
C PHE A 146 -11.56 -1.85 8.74
N VAL A 147 -11.75 -2.47 7.60
CA VAL A 147 -11.55 -3.92 7.41
C VAL A 147 -10.36 -4.16 6.50
N SER A 148 -9.63 -5.24 6.72
CA SER A 148 -8.69 -5.75 5.71
C SER A 148 -9.49 -6.53 4.68
N ALA A 149 -9.48 -6.11 3.43
CA ALA A 149 -10.32 -6.67 2.38
C ALA A 149 -10.05 -8.17 2.16
N TYR A 150 -8.79 -8.61 2.29
CA TYR A 150 -8.46 -10.04 2.24
C TYR A 150 -9.15 -10.81 3.35
N HIS A 151 -8.94 -10.42 4.62
CA HIS A 151 -9.44 -11.15 5.79
C HIS A 151 -10.97 -11.09 5.88
N ASP A 152 -11.57 -9.96 5.48
CA ASP A 152 -13.02 -9.82 5.41
C ASP A 152 -13.64 -10.74 4.35
N SER A 153 -13.01 -10.87 3.17
CA SER A 153 -13.51 -11.69 2.07
C SER A 153 -13.28 -13.18 2.23
N THR A 154 -12.20 -13.58 2.92
CA THR A 154 -11.84 -14.99 3.13
C THR A 154 -12.30 -15.54 4.47
N HIS A 155 -12.58 -14.67 5.45
CA HIS A 155 -12.83 -14.99 6.85
C HIS A 155 -11.64 -15.67 7.56
N GLU A 156 -10.45 -15.56 6.98
CA GLU A 156 -9.21 -16.00 7.61
C GLU A 156 -8.75 -14.98 8.67
N ALA A 157 -8.17 -15.45 9.75
CA ALA A 157 -7.61 -14.56 10.75
C ALA A 157 -6.22 -14.03 10.32
N LEU A 158 -5.82 -12.89 10.88
CA LEU A 158 -4.46 -12.38 10.74
C LEU A 158 -3.48 -13.41 11.31
N ASP A 159 -2.46 -13.80 10.54
CA ASP A 159 -1.48 -14.86 10.81
C ASP A 159 -1.96 -16.29 10.45
N GLU A 160 -3.11 -16.41 9.82
CA GLU A 160 -3.65 -17.68 9.34
C GLU A 160 -3.93 -17.63 7.82
N GLU A 161 -3.28 -16.69 7.11
CA GLU A 161 -3.46 -16.50 5.67
C GLU A 161 -3.02 -17.77 4.91
N SER A 162 -3.95 -18.33 4.15
CA SER A 162 -3.70 -19.52 3.31
C SER A 162 -2.92 -19.22 2.03
N VAL A 163 -2.71 -17.93 1.75
CA VAL A 163 -2.00 -17.43 0.58
C VAL A 163 -0.79 -16.58 0.98
N THR A 164 0.05 -16.28 0.01
CA THR A 164 1.19 -15.39 0.17
C THR A 164 1.09 -14.22 -0.79
N THR A 165 1.57 -13.05 -0.37
CA THR A 165 1.64 -11.88 -1.25
C THR A 165 3.07 -11.57 -1.69
N LEU A 166 4.10 -12.07 -1.00
CA LEU A 166 5.50 -11.96 -1.43
C LEU A 166 6.18 -13.33 -1.47
N TYR A 167 6.75 -13.67 -2.60
CA TYR A 167 7.64 -14.82 -2.80
C TYR A 167 9.10 -14.35 -2.79
N PHE A 168 9.65 -14.14 -1.62
CA PHE A 168 10.96 -13.52 -1.46
C PHE A 168 12.04 -14.17 -2.34
N SER A 169 12.69 -13.37 -3.17
CA SER A 169 13.65 -13.83 -4.18
C SER A 169 13.07 -14.91 -5.12
N LYS A 170 11.76 -14.84 -5.40
CA LYS A 170 11.02 -15.83 -6.23
C LYS A 170 11.08 -17.26 -5.65
N ASN A 171 11.42 -17.40 -4.36
CA ASN A 171 11.54 -18.68 -3.68
C ASN A 171 10.24 -19.04 -2.96
N GLN A 172 9.57 -20.09 -3.39
CA GLN A 172 8.30 -20.56 -2.81
C GLN A 172 8.42 -21.04 -1.34
N ALA A 173 9.62 -21.30 -0.83
CA ALA A 173 9.84 -21.67 0.56
C ALA A 173 9.98 -20.46 1.53
N ARG A 174 10.00 -19.23 1.01
CA ARG A 174 10.07 -17.98 1.77
C ARG A 174 8.89 -17.10 1.42
N ASN A 175 7.78 -17.41 2.00
CA ASN A 175 6.47 -16.82 1.72
C ASN A 175 6.08 -15.87 2.83
N PHE A 176 5.59 -14.68 2.47
CA PHE A 176 5.13 -13.70 3.44
C PHE A 176 3.83 -13.08 2.96
N PHE A 177 2.96 -12.73 3.90
CA PHE A 177 1.81 -11.87 3.65
C PHE A 177 2.16 -10.48 4.15
N ILE A 178 2.49 -9.56 3.25
CA ILE A 178 2.97 -8.21 3.56
C ILE A 178 2.25 -7.10 2.81
N ASP A 179 1.49 -7.46 1.79
CA ASP A 179 0.65 -6.53 1.04
C ASP A 179 -0.75 -6.54 1.64
N TYR A 180 -1.25 -5.37 2.01
CA TYR A 180 -2.56 -5.22 2.63
C TYR A 180 -3.40 -4.18 1.89
N THR A 181 -4.70 -4.40 1.89
CA THR A 181 -5.72 -3.43 1.49
C THR A 181 -6.72 -3.29 2.63
N PHE A 182 -6.66 -2.14 3.33
CA PHE A 182 -7.63 -1.78 4.35
C PHE A 182 -8.61 -0.75 3.78
N THR A 183 -9.88 -0.86 4.17
CA THR A 183 -10.90 0.09 3.71
C THR A 183 -12.01 0.28 4.75
N ASN A 184 -12.56 1.51 4.81
CA ASN A 184 -13.77 1.84 5.57
C ASN A 184 -15.01 1.93 4.67
N ILE A 185 -14.92 1.44 3.43
CA ILE A 185 -15.99 1.48 2.42
C ILE A 185 -16.54 0.08 2.24
N ALA A 186 -17.85 -0.04 2.05
CA ALA A 186 -18.42 -1.26 1.50
C ALA A 186 -17.92 -1.46 0.07
N TYR A 187 -17.35 -2.61 -0.21
CA TYR A 187 -16.81 -2.98 -1.51
C TYR A 187 -17.61 -4.14 -2.13
N LYS A 188 -17.58 -4.24 -3.45
CA LYS A 188 -18.30 -5.29 -4.19
C LYS A 188 -17.50 -6.58 -4.27
N LYS A 189 -16.19 -6.46 -4.47
CA LYS A 189 -15.32 -7.60 -4.71
C LYS A 189 -13.88 -7.30 -4.29
N PHE A 190 -13.22 -8.31 -3.73
CA PHE A 190 -11.78 -8.36 -3.56
C PHE A 190 -11.25 -9.61 -4.24
N GLN A 191 -10.09 -9.51 -4.88
CA GLN A 191 -9.41 -10.66 -5.46
C GLN A 191 -7.89 -10.47 -5.51
N LEU A 192 -7.17 -11.57 -5.43
CA LEU A 192 -5.73 -11.61 -5.65
C LEU A 192 -5.44 -11.83 -7.12
N ILE A 193 -4.42 -11.16 -7.65
CA ILE A 193 -3.97 -11.24 -9.04
C ILE A 193 -2.57 -11.83 -9.07
N ASP A 194 -2.42 -13.00 -9.65
CA ASP A 194 -1.11 -13.59 -9.89
C ASP A 194 -0.55 -13.11 -11.25
N TRP A 195 0.42 -12.21 -11.19
CA TRP A 195 1.11 -11.68 -12.37
C TRP A 195 2.10 -12.68 -13.01
N GLY A 196 2.34 -13.82 -12.37
CA GLY A 196 3.44 -14.72 -12.71
C GLY A 196 4.80 -14.23 -12.19
N ARG A 197 5.61 -15.16 -11.71
CA ARG A 197 6.90 -14.86 -11.05
C ARG A 197 7.96 -14.24 -11.97
N ASP A 198 7.76 -14.26 -13.26
CA ASP A 198 8.65 -13.60 -14.22
C ASP A 198 8.45 -12.06 -14.21
N PHE A 199 7.26 -11.60 -13.86
CA PHE A 199 6.91 -10.19 -13.82
C PHE A 199 7.03 -9.58 -12.42
N SER A 200 6.60 -10.30 -11.39
CA SER A 200 6.63 -9.81 -10.01
C SER A 200 6.82 -10.96 -9.04
N ASP A 201 7.53 -10.72 -7.96
CA ASP A 201 7.55 -11.59 -6.78
C ASP A 201 6.41 -11.27 -5.80
N HIS A 202 5.61 -10.24 -6.09
CA HIS A 202 4.39 -9.92 -5.36
C HIS A 202 3.13 -10.42 -6.08
N THR A 203 2.11 -10.71 -5.28
CA THR A 203 0.74 -10.95 -5.74
C THR A 203 -0.04 -9.63 -5.69
N GLY A 204 -0.68 -9.26 -6.79
CA GLY A 204 -1.51 -8.06 -6.83
C GLY A 204 -2.81 -8.22 -6.05
N GLN A 205 -3.38 -7.08 -5.64
CA GLN A 205 -4.68 -7.01 -4.97
C GLN A 205 -5.60 -6.08 -5.76
N LEU A 206 -6.82 -6.52 -6.05
CA LEU A 206 -7.85 -5.75 -6.73
C LEU A 206 -9.06 -5.61 -5.83
N LEU A 207 -9.46 -4.36 -5.57
CA LEU A 207 -10.66 -3.99 -4.83
C LEU A 207 -11.63 -3.26 -5.77
N GLU A 208 -12.86 -3.76 -5.87
CA GLU A 208 -13.95 -3.10 -6.59
C GLU A 208 -14.91 -2.45 -5.57
N ILE A 209 -15.04 -1.13 -5.63
CA ILE A 209 -15.89 -0.30 -4.77
C ILE A 209 -17.12 0.26 -5.49
#